data_005adf1222c99433d7058698aa8997b3
#
_entry.id   005adf1222c99433d7058698aa8997b3
#
_cell.length_a   1.000
_cell.length_b   1.000
_cell.length_c   1.000
_cell.angle_alpha   90.00
_cell.angle_beta   90.00
_cell.angle_gamma   90.00
#
_symmetry.space_group_name_H-M   'P 1'
#
loop_
_entity.id
_entity.type
_entity.pdbx_description
1 polymer ?
#
loop_
_entity_poly.entity_id
_entity_poly.type
_entity_poly.pdbx_seq_one_letter_code
_entity_poly.pdbx_strand_id
1 'polypeptide(L)'
;LFFFGSIALYAYISFYVTRDERWFYIIALSVGLGILTKLSMILFPLSILIYFLFSKMRKYFFSVHLYLAALLVLILSLPILIWNAQNDWVTISHEIGHLVASKPSQNAEILFLTLFVTIPSSLFLIQKEIRSKIFNARFGFLLYPILVMVIFFVIKSFSGKIQPNWSIPVFLTAIPIFSSILYGLKRKIILPGLMIISSIFLLSNKEMSSKLISYDPLHPTRGWNNTFQNLFQNETYSVLASDDYKLLSSSAYFMNEPHRLHLFSNNNTRPSHYNLWNRLETPTDNILYITYSNNEISDSNLACTFIRSVDIYTRKQLTLYNCTSK
;
A
#
# COMPACT_ATOMS: atom_id res chain seq x y z
N LEU A 1 3.48 8.39 3.88
CA LEU A 1 4.31 7.43 4.60
C LEU A 1 5.81 7.71 4.42
N PHE A 2 6.35 7.76 3.17
CA PHE A 2 7.80 7.97 2.93
C PHE A 2 8.33 9.25 3.54
N PHE A 3 7.64 10.37 3.36
CA PHE A 3 8.04 11.65 3.91
C PHE A 3 8.24 11.57 5.44
N PHE A 4 7.20 11.16 6.16
CA PHE A 4 7.29 11.02 7.62
C PHE A 4 8.27 9.93 8.04
N GLY A 5 8.34 8.82 7.30
CA GLY A 5 9.30 7.75 7.56
C GLY A 5 10.76 8.21 7.43
N SER A 6 11.06 9.07 6.45
CA SER A 6 12.39 9.63 6.27
C SER A 6 12.78 10.58 7.41
N ILE A 7 11.85 11.42 7.89
CA ILE A 7 12.10 12.30 9.04
C ILE A 7 12.29 11.46 10.31
N ALA A 8 11.45 10.45 10.53
CA ALA A 8 11.58 9.55 11.67
C ALA A 8 12.93 8.80 11.66
N LEU A 9 13.36 8.33 10.48
CA LEU A 9 14.65 7.67 10.32
C LEU A 9 15.82 8.62 10.57
N TYR A 10 15.77 9.83 10.04
CA TYR A 10 16.77 10.85 10.28
C TYR A 10 16.89 11.16 11.79
N ALA A 11 15.75 11.37 12.46
CA ALA A 11 15.73 11.61 13.89
C ALA A 11 16.25 10.42 14.70
N TYR A 12 15.94 9.18 14.26
CA TYR A 12 16.46 7.97 14.90
C TYR A 12 17.97 7.82 14.75
N ILE A 13 18.52 8.11 13.56
CA ILE A 13 19.97 8.14 13.34
C ILE A 13 20.63 9.24 14.21
N SER A 14 20.05 10.42 14.25
CA SER A 14 20.53 11.54 15.05
C SER A 14 20.53 11.21 16.55
N PHE A 15 19.46 10.62 17.05
CA PHE A 15 19.41 10.06 18.41
C PHE A 15 20.53 9.04 18.64
N TYR A 16 20.72 8.11 17.71
CA TYR A 16 21.74 7.07 17.86
C TYR A 16 23.15 7.65 17.94
N VAL A 17 23.44 8.73 17.20
CA VAL A 17 24.75 9.39 17.17
C VAL A 17 24.95 10.29 18.38
N THR A 18 23.97 11.14 18.68
CA THR A 18 24.11 12.20 19.70
C THR A 18 23.74 11.75 21.10
N ARG A 19 22.92 10.69 21.23
CA ARG A 19 22.32 10.23 22.49
C ARG A 19 21.40 11.26 23.14
N ASP A 20 21.00 12.31 22.42
CA ASP A 20 20.07 13.33 22.91
C ASP A 20 18.63 12.79 22.79
N GLU A 21 17.96 12.65 23.92
CA GLU A 21 16.62 12.10 24.04
C GLU A 21 15.54 12.99 23.44
N ARG A 22 15.85 14.27 23.18
CA ARG A 22 14.93 15.20 22.50
C ARG A 22 14.54 14.74 21.09
N TRP A 23 15.37 13.92 20.44
CA TRP A 23 15.05 13.32 19.15
C TRP A 23 13.83 12.39 19.20
N PHE A 24 13.48 11.86 20.39
CA PHE A 24 12.25 11.07 20.53
C PHE A 24 11.00 11.86 20.17
N TYR A 25 10.96 13.16 20.41
CA TYR A 25 9.81 13.99 20.05
C TYR A 25 9.66 14.15 18.53
N ILE A 26 10.76 14.27 17.79
CA ILE A 26 10.74 14.34 16.33
C ILE A 26 10.35 12.98 15.74
N ILE A 27 10.84 11.88 16.32
CA ILE A 27 10.40 10.54 15.96
C ILE A 27 8.89 10.42 16.20
N ALA A 28 8.41 10.84 17.37
CA ALA A 28 7.01 10.74 17.76
C ALA A 28 6.09 11.57 16.85
N LEU A 29 6.46 12.81 16.55
CA LEU A 29 5.71 13.68 15.63
C LEU A 29 5.61 13.03 14.26
N SER A 30 6.73 12.55 13.73
CA SER A 30 6.77 11.92 12.41
C SER A 30 5.99 10.60 12.37
N VAL A 31 6.09 9.78 13.41
CA VAL A 31 5.38 8.51 13.51
C VAL A 31 3.88 8.73 13.66
N GLY A 32 3.46 9.64 14.54
CA GLY A 32 2.05 9.95 14.76
C GLY A 32 1.35 10.44 13.49
N LEU A 33 1.95 11.41 12.79
CA LEU A 33 1.45 11.87 11.50
C LEU A 33 1.56 10.79 10.41
N GLY A 34 2.59 9.95 10.48
CA GLY A 34 2.77 8.81 9.58
C GLY A 34 1.68 7.75 9.75
N ILE A 35 1.23 7.46 10.97
CA ILE A 35 0.12 6.54 11.25
C ILE A 35 -1.18 7.02 10.60
N LEU A 36 -1.45 8.34 10.60
CA LEU A 36 -2.61 8.91 9.89
C LEU A 36 -2.55 8.67 8.37
N THR A 37 -1.36 8.52 7.80
CA THR A 37 -1.22 8.18 6.37
C THR A 37 -1.32 6.69 6.09
N LYS A 38 -0.77 5.86 6.99
CA LYS A 38 -0.80 4.40 6.88
C LYS A 38 -0.50 3.74 8.22
N LEU A 39 -1.39 2.89 8.69
CA LEU A 39 -1.26 2.19 9.99
C LEU A 39 0.04 1.40 10.12
N SER A 40 0.58 0.86 9.02
CA SER A 40 1.84 0.11 9.04
C SER A 40 3.06 0.95 9.50
N MET A 41 2.94 2.27 9.61
CA MET A 41 3.99 3.12 10.18
C MET A 41 4.32 2.74 11.64
N ILE A 42 3.39 2.11 12.36
CA ILE A 42 3.60 1.61 13.73
C ILE A 42 4.73 0.58 13.84
N LEU A 43 5.04 -0.12 12.75
CA LEU A 43 6.14 -1.09 12.73
C LEU A 43 7.51 -0.44 12.94
N PHE A 44 7.64 0.83 12.57
CA PHE A 44 8.90 1.56 12.73
C PHE A 44 9.25 1.79 14.21
N PRO A 45 8.43 2.46 15.05
CA PRO A 45 8.72 2.61 16.46
C PRO A 45 8.77 1.26 17.19
N LEU A 46 7.93 0.28 16.82
CA LEU A 46 8.01 -1.07 17.37
C LEU A 46 9.40 -1.68 17.16
N SER A 47 9.98 -1.50 15.98
CA SER A 47 11.32 -2.00 15.68
C SER A 47 12.41 -1.32 16.50
N ILE A 48 12.27 -0.01 16.79
CA ILE A 48 13.17 0.73 17.67
C ILE A 48 13.09 0.19 19.09
N LEU A 49 11.87 -0.05 19.61
CA LEU A 49 11.66 -0.60 20.94
C LEU A 49 12.26 -2.01 21.05
N ILE A 50 12.07 -2.86 20.04
CA ILE A 50 12.69 -4.19 19.97
C ILE A 50 14.21 -4.07 19.99
N TYR A 51 14.80 -3.15 19.21
CA TYR A 51 16.24 -2.90 19.27
C TYR A 51 16.70 -2.46 20.67
N PHE A 52 15.96 -1.57 21.34
CA PHE A 52 16.31 -1.14 22.70
C PHE A 52 16.32 -2.33 23.66
N LEU A 53 15.32 -3.21 23.58
CA LEU A 53 15.18 -4.37 24.44
C LEU A 53 16.41 -5.29 24.38
N PHE A 54 16.93 -5.54 23.15
CA PHE A 54 18.04 -6.48 22.93
C PHE A 54 19.43 -5.82 22.84
N SER A 55 19.52 -4.51 23.15
CA SER A 55 20.77 -3.77 23.07
C SER A 55 21.11 -3.06 24.40
N LYS A 56 22.29 -2.44 24.46
CA LYS A 56 22.65 -1.55 25.56
C LYS A 56 21.74 -0.31 25.68
N MET A 57 20.83 -0.11 24.74
CA MET A 57 19.85 0.99 24.72
C MET A 57 18.66 0.73 25.65
N ARG A 58 18.53 -0.45 26.25
CA ARG A 58 17.45 -0.76 27.21
C ARG A 58 17.31 0.25 28.35
N LYS A 59 18.37 0.99 28.68
CA LYS A 59 18.31 2.08 29.68
C LYS A 59 17.29 3.16 29.35
N TYR A 60 16.98 3.41 28.05
CA TYR A 60 16.02 4.42 27.62
C TYR A 60 14.56 4.02 27.88
N PHE A 61 14.27 2.76 28.25
CA PHE A 61 12.94 2.41 28.77
C PHE A 61 12.62 3.09 30.12
N PHE A 62 13.62 3.62 30.82
CA PHE A 62 13.42 4.41 32.03
C PHE A 62 13.43 5.91 31.78
N SER A 63 13.49 6.34 30.52
CA SER A 63 13.48 7.75 30.14
C SER A 63 12.07 8.32 30.10
N VAL A 64 11.84 9.42 30.82
CA VAL A 64 10.59 10.18 30.75
C VAL A 64 10.32 10.67 29.32
N HIS A 65 11.36 11.05 28.57
CA HIS A 65 11.22 11.51 27.19
C HIS A 65 10.62 10.43 26.27
N LEU A 66 10.92 9.15 26.49
CA LEU A 66 10.34 8.06 25.72
C LEU A 66 8.83 7.96 25.95
N TYR A 67 8.38 8.07 27.20
CA TYR A 67 6.95 8.00 27.54
C TYR A 67 6.19 9.23 27.05
N LEU A 68 6.76 10.42 27.16
CA LEU A 68 6.17 11.64 26.60
C LEU A 68 6.09 11.57 25.06
N ALA A 69 7.09 11.00 24.40
CA ALA A 69 7.07 10.74 22.98
C ALA A 69 5.98 9.73 22.60
N ALA A 70 5.83 8.64 23.36
CA ALA A 70 4.75 7.67 23.14
C ALA A 70 3.36 8.30 23.32
N LEU A 71 3.20 9.15 24.34
CA LEU A 71 1.97 9.92 24.56
C LEU A 71 1.69 10.86 23.38
N LEU A 72 2.71 11.52 22.83
CA LEU A 72 2.56 12.37 21.65
C LEU A 72 2.10 11.58 20.42
N VAL A 73 2.66 10.38 20.18
CA VAL A 73 2.19 9.48 19.11
C VAL A 73 0.71 9.15 19.32
N LEU A 74 0.31 8.80 20.54
CA LEU A 74 -1.08 8.46 20.87
C LEU A 74 -2.01 9.65 20.57
N ILE A 75 -1.66 10.86 21.05
CA ILE A 75 -2.46 12.08 20.82
C ILE A 75 -2.61 12.36 19.32
N LEU A 76 -1.52 12.28 18.55
CA LEU A 76 -1.56 12.50 17.11
C LEU A 76 -2.37 11.41 16.36
N SER A 77 -2.46 10.23 16.93
CA SER A 77 -3.25 9.11 16.35
C SER A 77 -4.72 9.14 16.77
N LEU A 78 -5.12 10.00 17.73
CA LEU A 78 -6.52 10.09 18.18
C LEU A 78 -7.54 10.28 17.06
N PRO A 79 -7.31 11.10 16.02
CA PRO A 79 -8.31 11.28 14.96
C PRO A 79 -8.71 9.96 14.28
N ILE A 80 -7.75 9.07 14.00
CA ILE A 80 -8.07 7.78 13.39
C ILE A 80 -8.75 6.83 14.36
N LEU A 81 -8.42 6.89 15.66
CA LEU A 81 -9.05 6.08 16.69
C LEU A 81 -10.50 6.51 16.93
N ILE A 82 -10.74 7.82 17.05
CA ILE A 82 -12.08 8.39 17.24
C ILE A 82 -12.96 8.07 16.02
N TRP A 83 -12.42 8.27 14.82
CA TRP A 83 -13.15 7.97 13.59
C TRP A 83 -13.53 6.47 13.51
N ASN A 84 -12.60 5.56 13.83
CA ASN A 84 -12.89 4.12 13.85
C ASN A 84 -13.96 3.77 14.89
N ALA A 85 -13.89 4.36 16.09
CA ALA A 85 -14.89 4.13 17.13
C ALA A 85 -16.30 4.59 16.70
N GLN A 86 -16.39 5.65 15.89
CA GLN A 86 -17.66 6.16 15.35
C GLN A 86 -18.15 5.39 14.10
N ASN A 87 -17.31 4.55 13.48
CA ASN A 87 -17.60 3.82 12.24
C ASN A 87 -17.34 2.31 12.40
N ASP A 88 -17.79 1.71 13.52
CA ASP A 88 -17.79 0.26 13.79
C ASP A 88 -16.41 -0.40 13.61
N TRP A 89 -15.34 0.32 13.87
CA TRP A 89 -13.96 -0.16 13.76
C TRP A 89 -13.60 -0.72 12.37
N VAL A 90 -14.27 -0.24 11.32
CA VAL A 90 -14.21 -0.80 9.96
C VAL A 90 -12.78 -0.90 9.42
N THR A 91 -11.93 0.11 9.67
CA THR A 91 -10.54 0.08 9.18
C THR A 91 -9.71 -0.95 9.93
N ILE A 92 -9.84 -0.98 11.26
CA ILE A 92 -9.07 -1.91 12.10
C ILE A 92 -9.53 -3.35 11.86
N SER A 93 -10.85 -3.58 11.81
CA SER A 93 -11.42 -4.91 11.48
C SER A 93 -10.96 -5.41 10.11
N HIS A 94 -10.87 -4.50 9.13
CA HIS A 94 -10.35 -4.82 7.81
C HIS A 94 -8.86 -5.22 7.84
N GLU A 95 -8.02 -4.47 8.55
CA GLU A 95 -6.59 -4.79 8.68
C GLU A 95 -6.38 -6.10 9.46
N ILE A 96 -7.14 -6.34 10.52
CA ILE A 96 -7.12 -7.62 11.26
C ILE A 96 -7.62 -8.77 10.38
N GLY A 97 -8.71 -8.57 9.65
CA GLY A 97 -9.23 -9.57 8.70
C GLY A 97 -8.19 -9.99 7.67
N HIS A 98 -7.38 -9.05 7.20
CA HIS A 98 -6.23 -9.36 6.34
C HIS A 98 -5.11 -10.15 7.04
N LEU A 99 -4.97 -10.04 8.36
CA LEU A 99 -4.00 -10.83 9.12
C LEU A 99 -4.46 -12.28 9.33
N VAL A 100 -5.78 -12.49 9.44
CA VAL A 100 -6.37 -13.79 9.82
C VAL A 100 -6.91 -14.58 8.62
N ALA A 101 -7.04 -13.95 7.44
CA ALA A 101 -7.61 -14.59 6.26
C ALA A 101 -6.79 -15.83 5.83
N SER A 102 -7.45 -16.99 5.89
CA SER A 102 -6.85 -18.32 5.83
C SER A 102 -6.54 -18.87 4.42
N LYS A 103 -6.50 -18.03 3.39
CA LYS A 103 -6.11 -18.48 2.04
C LYS A 103 -4.66 -18.10 1.76
N PRO A 104 -3.75 -19.08 1.59
CA PRO A 104 -2.36 -18.81 1.23
C PRO A 104 -2.34 -17.97 -0.06
N SER A 105 -1.57 -16.90 -0.01
CA SER A 105 -1.42 -16.00 -1.13
C SER A 105 -0.55 -16.66 -2.20
N GLN A 106 -1.06 -16.78 -3.42
CA GLN A 106 -0.23 -17.08 -4.60
C GLN A 106 0.82 -15.98 -4.89
N ASN A 107 0.83 -14.92 -4.08
CA ASN A 107 1.72 -13.75 -4.23
C ASN A 107 2.95 -13.79 -3.31
N ALA A 108 3.20 -14.88 -2.58
CA ALA A 108 4.43 -15.04 -1.80
C ALA A 108 5.67 -14.96 -2.71
N GLU A 109 5.58 -15.53 -3.92
CA GLU A 109 6.63 -15.45 -4.94
C GLU A 109 6.86 -13.99 -5.38
N ILE A 110 5.79 -13.20 -5.53
CA ILE A 110 5.88 -11.78 -5.91
C ILE A 110 6.49 -10.97 -4.76
N LEU A 111 6.18 -11.29 -3.50
CA LEU A 111 6.82 -10.65 -2.35
C LEU A 111 8.32 -10.97 -2.32
N PHE A 112 8.68 -12.23 -2.50
CA PHE A 112 10.09 -12.64 -2.59
C PHE A 112 10.79 -11.98 -3.77
N LEU A 113 10.18 -11.95 -4.95
CA LEU A 113 10.70 -11.24 -6.12
C LEU A 113 10.84 -9.73 -5.86
N THR A 114 9.84 -9.11 -5.22
CA THR A 114 9.89 -7.68 -4.91
C THR A 114 10.98 -7.39 -3.88
N LEU A 115 11.09 -8.17 -2.82
CA LEU A 115 12.17 -8.05 -1.84
C LEU A 115 13.54 -8.35 -2.48
N PHE A 116 13.63 -9.31 -3.40
CA PHE A 116 14.87 -9.70 -4.05
C PHE A 116 15.28 -8.75 -5.17
N VAL A 117 14.38 -8.27 -5.99
CA VAL A 117 14.65 -7.33 -7.10
C VAL A 117 14.83 -5.92 -6.56
N THR A 118 14.11 -5.54 -5.52
CA THR A 118 14.18 -4.21 -4.92
C THR A 118 15.25 -4.10 -3.85
N ILE A 119 15.82 -5.23 -3.39
CA ILE A 119 17.05 -5.25 -2.59
C ILE A 119 18.19 -5.76 -3.49
N PRO A 120 18.75 -4.94 -4.41
CA PRO A 120 19.96 -5.31 -5.16
C PRO A 120 21.09 -5.72 -4.24
N SER A 121 20.96 -5.35 -3.05
CA SER A 121 21.75 -5.60 -1.86
C SER A 121 21.72 -7.03 -1.33
N SER A 122 20.70 -7.81 -1.60
CA SER A 122 20.73 -9.24 -1.25
C SER A 122 21.86 -9.96 -2.00
N LEU A 123 22.18 -9.49 -3.23
CA LEU A 123 23.32 -9.98 -3.98
C LEU A 123 24.65 -9.54 -3.35
N PHE A 124 24.70 -8.39 -2.67
CA PHE A 124 25.89 -7.92 -1.95
C PHE A 124 26.04 -8.58 -0.57
N LEU A 125 24.95 -9.06 0.05
CA LEU A 125 25.01 -9.84 1.30
C LEU A 125 25.77 -11.18 1.12
N ILE A 126 25.90 -11.64 -0.11
CA ILE A 126 26.65 -12.87 -0.45
C ILE A 126 28.18 -12.61 -0.37
N GLN A 127 28.64 -11.37 -0.55
CA GLN A 127 30.06 -11.07 -0.45
C GLN A 127 30.52 -10.99 1.03
N LYS A 128 31.50 -11.81 1.41
CA LYS A 128 32.02 -11.93 2.78
C LYS A 128 32.40 -10.59 3.43
N GLU A 129 33.00 -9.66 2.64
CA GLU A 129 33.42 -8.34 3.12
C GLU A 129 32.25 -7.43 3.45
N ILE A 130 31.16 -7.51 2.69
CA ILE A 130 29.96 -6.71 2.90
C ILE A 130 29.19 -7.27 4.08
N ARG A 131 29.08 -8.59 4.17
CA ARG A 131 28.46 -9.26 5.31
C ARG A 131 29.11 -8.88 6.64
N SER A 132 30.46 -8.85 6.69
CA SER A 132 31.18 -8.44 7.89
C SER A 132 30.92 -6.99 8.28
N LYS A 133 30.77 -6.09 7.31
CA LYS A 133 30.43 -4.67 7.55
C LYS A 133 29.00 -4.47 8.02
N ILE A 134 28.04 -5.18 7.43
CA ILE A 134 26.60 -5.05 7.78
C ILE A 134 26.33 -5.58 9.19
N PHE A 135 26.90 -6.74 9.54
CA PHE A 135 26.75 -7.33 10.86
C PHE A 135 27.67 -6.72 11.92
N ASN A 136 28.42 -5.68 11.56
CA ASN A 136 29.14 -4.90 12.55
C ASN A 136 28.14 -4.16 13.45
N ALA A 137 28.43 -4.08 14.76
CA ALA A 137 27.58 -3.46 15.76
C ALA A 137 27.12 -2.02 15.43
N ARG A 138 27.83 -1.34 14.51
CA ARG A 138 27.50 0.00 14.03
C ARG A 138 26.18 0.11 13.29
N PHE A 139 25.73 -0.93 12.57
CA PHE A 139 24.49 -0.92 11.78
C PHE A 139 23.35 -1.68 12.45
N GLY A 140 23.59 -2.31 13.60
CA GLY A 140 22.56 -3.09 14.31
C GLY A 140 21.25 -2.31 14.48
N PHE A 141 21.34 -1.03 14.85
CA PHE A 141 20.16 -0.20 15.06
C PHE A 141 19.30 0.02 13.81
N LEU A 142 19.89 -0.01 12.59
CA LEU A 142 19.17 0.10 11.32
C LEU A 142 18.71 -1.28 10.80
N LEU A 143 19.35 -2.37 11.21
CA LEU A 143 18.95 -3.72 10.80
C LEU A 143 17.64 -4.16 11.45
N TYR A 144 17.37 -3.76 12.69
CA TYR A 144 16.13 -4.15 13.38
C TYR A 144 14.87 -3.68 12.66
N PRO A 145 14.75 -2.42 12.19
CA PRO A 145 13.61 -2.02 11.37
C PRO A 145 13.43 -2.87 10.11
N ILE A 146 14.51 -3.25 9.44
CA ILE A 146 14.46 -4.13 8.27
C ILE A 146 13.95 -5.51 8.69
N LEU A 147 14.56 -6.11 9.71
CA LEU A 147 14.22 -7.46 10.18
C LEU A 147 12.77 -7.54 10.67
N VAL A 148 12.31 -6.58 11.48
CA VAL A 148 10.94 -6.56 12.00
C VAL A 148 9.93 -6.48 10.85
N MET A 149 10.16 -5.60 9.88
CA MET A 149 9.28 -5.47 8.72
C MET A 149 9.30 -6.71 7.84
N VAL A 150 10.49 -7.26 7.55
CA VAL A 150 10.61 -8.50 6.76
C VAL A 150 9.92 -9.66 7.46
N ILE A 151 10.19 -9.88 8.75
CA ILE A 151 9.55 -10.95 9.53
C ILE A 151 8.03 -10.77 9.53
N PHE A 152 7.54 -9.55 9.77
CA PHE A 152 6.11 -9.25 9.74
C PHE A 152 5.48 -9.63 8.40
N PHE A 153 6.07 -9.21 7.27
CA PHE A 153 5.53 -9.51 5.95
C PHE A 153 5.69 -10.99 5.57
N VAL A 154 6.76 -11.64 6.00
CA VAL A 154 6.91 -13.10 5.82
C VAL A 154 5.82 -13.84 6.57
N ILE A 155 5.58 -13.53 7.85
CA ILE A 155 4.49 -14.15 8.61
C ILE A 155 3.14 -13.90 7.94
N LYS A 156 2.90 -12.66 7.52
CA LYS A 156 1.67 -12.29 6.82
C LYS A 156 1.50 -13.04 5.48
N SER A 157 2.57 -13.40 4.78
CA SER A 157 2.51 -14.13 3.51
C SER A 157 1.87 -15.52 3.64
N PHE A 158 1.96 -16.12 4.82
CA PHE A 158 1.33 -17.42 5.09
C PHE A 158 -0.16 -17.32 5.41
N SER A 159 -0.63 -16.15 5.88
CA SER A 159 -2.00 -15.97 6.36
C SER A 159 -2.89 -15.15 5.43
N GLY A 160 -2.38 -14.52 4.37
CA GLY A 160 -3.23 -13.68 3.56
C GLY A 160 -2.58 -13.07 2.31
N LYS A 161 -3.38 -12.32 1.57
CA LYS A 161 -2.93 -11.62 0.36
C LYS A 161 -1.99 -10.48 0.71
N ILE A 162 -0.80 -10.46 0.12
CA ILE A 162 0.17 -9.39 0.25
C ILE A 162 0.25 -8.60 -1.06
N GLN A 163 0.37 -7.28 -0.92
CA GLN A 163 0.67 -6.41 -2.06
C GLN A 163 2.14 -6.00 -2.01
N PRO A 164 2.87 -6.05 -3.14
CA PRO A 164 4.30 -5.73 -3.21
C PRO A 164 4.65 -4.35 -2.63
N ASN A 165 3.77 -3.35 -2.81
CA ASN A 165 3.96 -1.99 -2.30
C ASN A 165 3.94 -1.88 -0.76
N TRP A 166 3.52 -2.93 -0.04
CA TRP A 166 3.52 -2.91 1.42
C TRP A 166 4.93 -3.06 2.00
N SER A 167 5.82 -3.74 1.29
CA SER A 167 7.22 -3.94 1.71
C SER A 167 8.14 -2.73 1.42
N ILE A 168 7.68 -1.76 0.64
CA ILE A 168 8.48 -0.59 0.26
C ILE A 168 9.09 0.17 1.47
N PRO A 169 8.44 0.32 2.65
CA PRO A 169 9.05 0.98 3.80
C PRO A 169 10.37 0.36 4.29
N VAL A 170 10.63 -0.91 3.98
CA VAL A 170 11.91 -1.57 4.29
C VAL A 170 13.09 -0.81 3.68
N PHE A 171 12.89 -0.19 2.51
CA PHE A 171 13.94 0.56 1.81
C PHE A 171 14.38 1.81 2.53
N LEU A 172 13.51 2.45 3.31
CA LEU A 172 13.87 3.63 4.08
C LEU A 172 15.10 3.38 4.95
N THR A 173 15.16 2.23 5.60
CA THR A 173 16.28 1.87 6.48
C THR A 173 17.39 1.14 5.75
N ALA A 174 17.10 0.46 4.65
CA ALA A 174 18.09 -0.24 3.85
C ALA A 174 19.00 0.74 3.08
N ILE A 175 18.45 1.81 2.50
CA ILE A 175 19.22 2.78 1.69
C ILE A 175 20.42 3.39 2.44
N PRO A 176 20.30 3.89 3.70
CA PRO A 176 21.45 4.41 4.43
C PRO A 176 22.54 3.36 4.67
N ILE A 177 22.15 2.11 4.98
CA ILE A 177 23.13 1.02 5.15
C ILE A 177 23.90 0.82 3.85
N PHE A 178 23.18 0.72 2.72
CA PHE A 178 23.80 0.50 1.42
C PHE A 178 24.66 1.67 0.96
N SER A 179 24.18 2.90 1.14
CA SER A 179 24.94 4.11 0.84
C SER A 179 26.29 4.10 1.55
N SER A 180 26.31 3.76 2.84
CA SER A 180 27.52 3.76 3.64
C SER A 180 28.51 2.64 3.24
N ILE A 181 27.99 1.48 2.82
CA ILE A 181 28.79 0.36 2.35
C ILE A 181 29.36 0.64 0.96
N LEU A 182 28.51 1.21 0.09
CA LEU A 182 28.85 1.49 -1.32
C LEU A 182 29.75 2.70 -1.47
N TYR A 183 29.83 3.61 -0.49
CA TYR A 183 30.65 4.81 -0.55
C TYR A 183 32.13 4.53 -0.85
N GLY A 184 32.66 3.38 -0.41
CA GLY A 184 34.00 2.91 -0.75
C GLY A 184 34.13 2.18 -2.09
N LEU A 185 33.03 1.95 -2.83
CA LEU A 185 32.96 1.06 -3.99
C LEU A 185 32.45 1.75 -5.26
N LYS A 186 32.93 2.96 -5.54
CA LYS A 186 32.44 3.86 -6.62
C LYS A 186 32.05 3.18 -7.94
N ARG A 187 32.80 2.14 -8.40
CA ARG A 187 32.47 1.41 -9.63
C ARG A 187 31.34 0.39 -9.51
N LYS A 188 31.02 -0.07 -8.30
CA LYS A 188 30.00 -1.11 -8.07
C LYS A 188 28.58 -0.56 -7.91
N ILE A 189 28.43 0.77 -7.82
CA ILE A 189 27.11 1.44 -7.76
C ILE A 189 26.44 1.51 -9.15
N ILE A 190 27.26 1.59 -10.20
CA ILE A 190 26.76 1.73 -11.58
C ILE A 190 25.90 0.52 -11.97
N LEU A 191 26.32 -0.69 -11.62
CA LEU A 191 25.61 -1.91 -12.00
C LEU A 191 24.20 -2.00 -11.36
N PRO A 192 24.01 -1.83 -10.04
CA PRO A 192 22.66 -1.77 -9.45
C PRO A 192 21.82 -0.63 -10.01
N GLY A 193 22.40 0.54 -10.24
CA GLY A 193 21.70 1.67 -10.86
C GLY A 193 21.21 1.34 -12.26
N LEU A 194 22.03 0.72 -13.08
CA LEU A 194 21.65 0.25 -14.41
C LEU A 194 20.60 -0.86 -14.36
N MET A 195 20.68 -1.78 -13.38
CA MET A 195 19.65 -2.81 -13.18
C MET A 195 18.29 -2.21 -12.80
N ILE A 196 18.26 -1.20 -11.94
CA ILE A 196 17.03 -0.50 -11.58
C ILE A 196 16.45 0.23 -12.78
N ILE A 197 17.28 1.00 -13.50
CA ILE A 197 16.87 1.74 -14.70
C ILE A 197 16.36 0.78 -15.78
N SER A 198 17.08 -0.31 -16.03
CA SER A 198 16.66 -1.32 -17.01
C SER A 198 15.38 -2.04 -16.59
N SER A 199 15.19 -2.31 -15.29
CA SER A 199 13.94 -2.90 -14.78
C SER A 199 12.78 -1.95 -14.97
N ILE A 200 12.94 -0.66 -14.67
CA ILE A 200 11.91 0.37 -14.90
C ILE A 200 11.61 0.47 -16.41
N PHE A 201 12.63 0.49 -17.26
CA PHE A 201 12.46 0.54 -18.71
C PHE A 201 11.74 -0.70 -19.25
N LEU A 202 12.12 -1.91 -18.81
CA LEU A 202 11.46 -3.16 -19.18
C LEU A 202 10.01 -3.20 -18.74
N LEU A 203 9.69 -2.76 -17.52
CA LEU A 203 8.34 -2.72 -16.99
C LEU A 203 7.48 -1.66 -17.69
N SER A 204 8.07 -0.54 -18.12
CA SER A 204 7.35 0.51 -18.85
C SER A 204 7.08 0.15 -20.31
N ASN A 205 7.90 -0.72 -20.91
CA ASN A 205 7.74 -1.14 -22.30
C ASN A 205 6.84 -2.38 -22.41
N LYS A 206 5.61 -2.17 -22.92
CA LYS A 206 4.58 -3.21 -23.05
C LYS A 206 5.03 -4.42 -23.88
N GLU A 207 5.71 -4.17 -24.99
CA GLU A 207 6.10 -5.24 -25.91
C GLU A 207 7.20 -6.12 -25.34
N MET A 208 8.18 -5.50 -24.64
CA MET A 208 9.25 -6.22 -23.96
C MET A 208 8.76 -6.94 -22.70
N SER A 209 7.89 -6.32 -21.92
CA SER A 209 7.37 -6.94 -20.69
C SER A 209 6.49 -8.15 -21.01
N SER A 210 5.69 -8.13 -22.08
CA SER A 210 4.85 -9.26 -22.48
C SER A 210 5.64 -10.46 -23.02
N LYS A 211 6.84 -10.22 -23.56
CA LYS A 211 7.74 -11.29 -24.04
C LYS A 211 8.55 -11.94 -22.91
N LEU A 212 8.90 -11.17 -21.88
CA LEU A 212 9.75 -11.62 -20.76
C LEU A 212 8.93 -12.14 -19.57
N ILE A 213 7.76 -11.60 -19.35
CA ILE A 213 6.87 -11.94 -18.25
C ILE A 213 5.51 -12.17 -18.89
N SER A 214 4.95 -13.37 -18.75
CA SER A 214 3.60 -13.70 -19.25
C SER A 214 2.49 -12.81 -18.64
N TYR A 215 2.84 -11.89 -17.79
CA TYR A 215 1.98 -10.96 -17.08
C TYR A 215 2.53 -9.52 -17.19
N ASP A 216 1.75 -8.60 -17.77
CA ASP A 216 2.04 -7.16 -17.77
C ASP A 216 1.63 -6.55 -16.41
N PRO A 217 2.58 -6.14 -15.53
CA PRO A 217 2.25 -5.57 -14.23
C PRO A 217 1.53 -4.22 -14.31
N LEU A 218 1.66 -3.50 -15.44
CA LEU A 218 0.97 -2.23 -15.68
C LEU A 218 -0.36 -2.41 -16.42
N HIS A 219 -0.70 -3.63 -16.79
CA HIS A 219 -1.93 -3.98 -17.48
C HIS A 219 -3.20 -3.39 -16.81
N PRO A 220 -3.34 -3.39 -15.46
CA PRO A 220 -4.52 -2.81 -14.82
C PRO A 220 -4.69 -1.28 -15.01
N THR A 221 -3.65 -0.61 -15.53
CA THR A 221 -3.66 0.86 -15.70
C THR A 221 -3.76 1.29 -17.17
N ARG A 222 -3.71 0.32 -18.10
CA ARG A 222 -3.68 0.62 -19.54
C ARG A 222 -5.07 0.57 -20.18
N GLY A 223 -5.28 1.44 -21.17
CA GLY A 223 -6.45 1.40 -22.05
C GLY A 223 -7.76 1.93 -21.46
N TRP A 224 -7.80 2.24 -20.17
CA TRP A 224 -9.03 2.67 -19.49
C TRP A 224 -9.68 3.89 -20.12
N ASN A 225 -8.92 4.88 -20.54
CA ASN A 225 -9.47 6.09 -21.14
C ASN A 225 -10.30 5.76 -22.39
N ASN A 226 -9.71 5.02 -23.34
CA ASN A 226 -10.40 4.63 -24.55
C ASN A 226 -11.60 3.70 -24.25
N THR A 227 -11.44 2.79 -23.30
CA THR A 227 -12.53 1.90 -22.88
C THR A 227 -13.71 2.68 -22.33
N PHE A 228 -13.49 3.65 -21.44
CA PHE A 228 -14.57 4.44 -20.88
C PHE A 228 -15.17 5.40 -21.90
N GLN A 229 -14.37 6.05 -22.74
CA GLN A 229 -14.89 6.86 -23.83
C GLN A 229 -15.83 6.07 -24.75
N ASN A 230 -15.44 4.85 -25.15
CA ASN A 230 -16.28 3.99 -25.98
C ASN A 230 -17.53 3.48 -25.24
N LEU A 231 -17.36 3.17 -23.93
CA LEU A 231 -18.45 2.62 -23.13
C LEU A 231 -19.55 3.63 -22.84
N PHE A 232 -19.17 4.88 -22.55
CA PHE A 232 -20.09 5.96 -22.18
C PHE A 232 -20.48 6.88 -23.34
N GLN A 233 -20.08 6.55 -24.58
CA GLN A 233 -20.36 7.39 -25.75
C GLN A 233 -21.87 7.62 -25.93
N ASN A 234 -22.27 8.89 -25.93
CA ASN A 234 -23.65 9.34 -26.12
C ASN A 234 -24.63 8.95 -24.99
N GLU A 235 -24.13 8.52 -23.83
CA GLU A 235 -25.03 8.20 -22.71
C GLU A 235 -25.25 9.43 -21.82
N THR A 236 -26.52 9.64 -21.45
CA THR A 236 -26.92 10.63 -20.46
C THR A 236 -27.42 9.91 -19.22
N TYR A 237 -26.97 10.32 -18.04
CA TYR A 237 -27.34 9.69 -16.79
C TYR A 237 -27.41 10.69 -15.64
N SER A 238 -28.24 10.37 -14.65
CA SER A 238 -28.29 11.11 -13.39
C SER A 238 -27.27 10.59 -12.37
N VAL A 239 -27.04 9.27 -12.36
CA VAL A 239 -26.14 8.60 -11.44
C VAL A 239 -25.37 7.50 -12.15
N LEU A 240 -24.07 7.42 -11.89
CA LEU A 240 -23.23 6.28 -12.27
C LEU A 240 -23.10 5.32 -11.11
N ALA A 241 -23.46 4.07 -11.31
CA ALA A 241 -23.51 3.05 -10.29
C ALA A 241 -22.65 1.83 -10.61
N SER A 242 -22.18 1.12 -9.60
CA SER A 242 -21.45 -0.15 -9.71
C SER A 242 -21.51 -0.92 -8.40
N ASP A 243 -21.26 -2.21 -8.45
CA ASP A 243 -20.96 -3.06 -7.28
C ASP A 243 -19.46 -3.15 -6.98
N ASP A 244 -18.59 -2.69 -7.89
CA ASP A 244 -17.14 -2.64 -7.70
C ASP A 244 -16.64 -1.19 -7.54
N TYR A 245 -16.18 -0.85 -6.32
CA TYR A 245 -15.69 0.48 -6.02
C TYR A 245 -14.48 0.91 -6.85
N LYS A 246 -13.66 -0.04 -7.33
CA LYS A 246 -12.50 0.28 -8.18
C LYS A 246 -12.95 0.69 -9.56
N LEU A 247 -13.94 -0.03 -10.09
CA LEU A 247 -14.53 0.28 -11.37
C LEU A 247 -15.22 1.65 -11.30
N LEU A 248 -15.98 1.88 -10.24
CA LEU A 248 -16.66 3.15 -10.00
C LEU A 248 -15.67 4.33 -9.89
N SER A 249 -14.58 4.16 -9.12
CA SER A 249 -13.53 5.18 -8.99
C SER A 249 -12.83 5.49 -10.32
N SER A 250 -12.55 4.44 -11.10
CA SER A 250 -11.90 4.61 -12.41
C SER A 250 -12.83 5.33 -13.38
N SER A 251 -14.11 4.97 -13.40
CA SER A 251 -15.11 5.63 -14.24
C SER A 251 -15.23 7.11 -13.88
N ALA A 252 -15.34 7.44 -12.59
CA ALA A 252 -15.41 8.81 -12.11
C ALA A 252 -14.21 9.65 -12.54
N TYR A 253 -13.02 9.09 -12.45
CA TYR A 253 -11.79 9.77 -12.83
C TYR A 253 -11.77 10.09 -14.33
N PHE A 254 -12.09 9.11 -15.18
CA PHE A 254 -12.03 9.30 -16.64
C PHE A 254 -13.19 10.11 -17.20
N MET A 255 -14.35 10.08 -16.53
CA MET A 255 -15.53 10.88 -16.94
C MET A 255 -15.52 12.29 -16.35
N ASN A 256 -14.60 12.59 -15.42
CA ASN A 256 -14.51 13.87 -14.71
C ASN A 256 -15.81 14.27 -13.98
N GLU A 257 -16.59 13.29 -13.53
CA GLU A 257 -17.87 13.49 -12.83
C GLU A 257 -17.90 12.79 -11.47
N PRO A 258 -17.11 13.25 -10.46
CA PRO A 258 -17.00 12.57 -9.18
C PRO A 258 -18.25 12.67 -8.29
N HIS A 259 -19.24 13.49 -8.64
CA HIS A 259 -20.34 13.84 -7.73
C HIS A 259 -21.60 13.00 -7.88
N ARG A 260 -21.67 12.16 -8.89
CA ARG A 260 -22.88 11.36 -9.21
C ARG A 260 -22.59 9.86 -9.17
N LEU A 261 -21.95 9.42 -8.09
CA LEU A 261 -21.51 8.04 -7.95
C LEU A 261 -22.34 7.33 -6.90
N HIS A 262 -22.79 6.10 -7.19
CA HIS A 262 -23.47 5.24 -6.24
C HIS A 262 -22.86 3.84 -6.24
N LEU A 263 -22.39 3.40 -5.07
CA LEU A 263 -21.90 2.03 -4.88
C LEU A 263 -23.02 1.17 -4.29
N PHE A 264 -23.53 0.22 -5.06
CA PHE A 264 -24.44 -0.78 -4.54
C PHE A 264 -23.66 -1.77 -3.65
N SER A 265 -24.03 -1.81 -2.38
CA SER A 265 -23.43 -2.71 -1.41
C SER A 265 -24.00 -4.12 -1.58
N ASN A 266 -23.16 -5.05 -1.95
CA ASN A 266 -23.45 -6.47 -1.94
C ASN A 266 -22.77 -7.07 -0.71
N ASN A 267 -23.38 -8.04 -0.02
CA ASN A 267 -22.82 -8.71 1.15
C ASN A 267 -21.45 -9.34 0.93
N ASN A 268 -21.05 -9.52 -0.35
CA ASN A 268 -19.76 -10.05 -0.76
C ASN A 268 -18.74 -8.96 -1.14
N THR A 269 -19.10 -7.68 -1.17
CA THR A 269 -18.20 -6.60 -1.55
C THR A 269 -17.51 -6.02 -0.32
N ARG A 270 -16.23 -5.69 -0.51
CA ARG A 270 -15.43 -5.05 0.54
C ARG A 270 -16.02 -3.67 0.87
N PRO A 271 -16.30 -3.35 2.14
CA PRO A 271 -16.66 -2.00 2.54
C PRO A 271 -15.60 -0.99 2.10
N SER A 272 -16.03 0.12 1.54
CA SER A 272 -15.17 1.21 1.10
C SER A 272 -15.74 2.54 1.59
N HIS A 273 -14.98 3.62 1.44
CA HIS A 273 -15.47 4.96 1.77
C HIS A 273 -16.71 5.36 0.95
N TYR A 274 -16.93 4.77 -0.23
CA TYR A 274 -18.16 4.99 -0.99
C TYR A 274 -19.40 4.52 -0.23
N ASN A 275 -19.31 3.46 0.56
CA ASN A 275 -20.43 3.02 1.41
C ASN A 275 -20.76 4.02 2.53
N LEU A 276 -19.73 4.78 2.99
CA LEU A 276 -19.91 5.81 4.00
C LEU A 276 -20.46 7.12 3.39
N TRP A 277 -20.12 7.40 2.14
CA TRP A 277 -20.60 8.59 1.44
C TRP A 277 -21.98 8.42 0.84
N ASN A 278 -22.36 7.20 0.46
CA ASN A 278 -23.64 6.84 -0.14
C ASN A 278 -24.81 6.84 0.86
N ARG A 279 -24.88 7.79 1.76
CA ARG A 279 -26.10 8.07 2.51
C ARG A 279 -27.11 8.86 1.68
N LEU A 280 -26.87 9.01 0.38
CA LEU A 280 -27.84 9.56 -0.55
C LEU A 280 -28.96 8.53 -0.72
N GLU A 281 -30.19 9.02 -0.73
CA GLU A 281 -31.37 8.26 -1.12
C GLU A 281 -31.07 7.47 -2.39
N THR A 282 -31.53 6.23 -2.46
CA THR A 282 -31.35 5.39 -3.64
C THR A 282 -31.85 6.18 -4.85
N PRO A 283 -31.00 6.42 -5.87
CA PRO A 283 -31.43 7.17 -7.04
C PRO A 283 -32.57 6.41 -7.70
N THR A 284 -33.66 7.13 -8.01
CA THR A 284 -34.87 6.51 -8.53
C THR A 284 -34.86 6.34 -10.03
N ASP A 285 -34.22 7.24 -10.77
CA ASP A 285 -34.33 7.29 -12.24
C ASP A 285 -32.98 7.49 -12.94
N ASN A 286 -32.85 6.91 -14.13
CA ASN A 286 -31.73 7.06 -15.07
C ASN A 286 -30.35 6.73 -14.45
N ILE A 287 -30.23 5.52 -13.92
CA ILE A 287 -29.02 4.98 -13.33
C ILE A 287 -28.22 4.27 -14.41
N LEU A 288 -27.02 4.74 -14.68
CA LEU A 288 -26.08 4.04 -15.54
C LEU A 288 -25.27 3.06 -14.69
N TYR A 289 -25.49 1.76 -14.85
CA TYR A 289 -24.84 0.74 -14.06
C TYR A 289 -23.72 0.06 -14.85
N ILE A 290 -22.52 0.05 -14.28
CA ILE A 290 -21.34 -0.57 -14.89
C ILE A 290 -20.83 -1.74 -14.05
N THR A 291 -20.62 -2.88 -14.70
CA THR A 291 -20.09 -4.09 -14.05
C THR A 291 -19.20 -4.90 -15.00
N TYR A 292 -18.48 -5.87 -14.45
CA TYR A 292 -17.81 -6.88 -15.27
C TYR A 292 -18.82 -7.91 -15.78
N SER A 293 -18.74 -8.29 -17.03
CA SER A 293 -19.75 -9.16 -17.72
C SER A 293 -20.05 -10.49 -17.04
N ASN A 294 -19.16 -10.96 -16.16
CA ASN A 294 -19.34 -12.21 -15.42
C ASN A 294 -20.06 -12.01 -14.07
N ASN A 295 -20.44 -10.78 -13.75
CA ASN A 295 -21.12 -10.49 -12.49
C ASN A 295 -22.62 -10.28 -12.76
N GLU A 296 -23.46 -10.96 -12.04
CA GLU A 296 -24.87 -10.65 -11.99
C GLU A 296 -25.06 -9.29 -11.30
N ILE A 297 -26.08 -8.54 -11.73
CA ILE A 297 -26.43 -7.27 -11.09
C ILE A 297 -26.89 -7.61 -9.66
N SER A 298 -26.15 -7.09 -8.69
CA SER A 298 -26.26 -7.53 -7.29
C SER A 298 -27.51 -7.01 -6.58
N ASP A 299 -28.23 -6.05 -7.14
CA ASP A 299 -29.42 -5.49 -6.53
C ASP A 299 -30.70 -5.93 -7.24
N SER A 300 -31.52 -6.71 -6.53
CA SER A 300 -32.81 -7.19 -7.02
C SER A 300 -33.87 -6.09 -7.18
N ASN A 301 -33.63 -4.91 -6.58
CA ASN A 301 -34.53 -3.76 -6.66
C ASN A 301 -34.34 -2.91 -7.91
N LEU A 302 -33.36 -3.25 -8.74
CA LEU A 302 -33.14 -2.56 -10.01
C LEU A 302 -33.78 -3.30 -11.18
N ALA A 303 -34.44 -2.54 -12.05
CA ALA A 303 -34.85 -3.00 -13.37
C ALA A 303 -33.83 -2.47 -14.40
N CYS A 304 -33.03 -3.38 -14.97
CA CYS A 304 -31.91 -2.98 -15.83
C CYS A 304 -32.07 -3.49 -17.25
N THR A 305 -31.79 -2.64 -18.21
CA THR A 305 -31.72 -2.96 -19.65
C THR A 305 -30.29 -2.88 -20.11
N PHE A 306 -29.83 -3.88 -20.87
CA PHE A 306 -28.51 -3.92 -21.45
C PHE A 306 -28.35 -2.81 -22.50
N ILE A 307 -27.22 -2.08 -22.43
CA ILE A 307 -26.86 -1.07 -23.45
C ILE A 307 -25.76 -1.64 -24.36
N ARG A 308 -24.59 -1.89 -23.80
CA ARG A 308 -23.43 -2.39 -24.57
C ARG A 308 -22.39 -3.06 -23.67
N SER A 309 -21.48 -3.80 -24.31
CA SER A 309 -20.28 -4.35 -23.68
C SER A 309 -19.05 -3.91 -24.45
N VAL A 310 -17.96 -3.68 -23.74
CA VAL A 310 -16.65 -3.33 -24.31
C VAL A 310 -15.58 -4.22 -23.71
N ASP A 311 -14.72 -4.78 -24.56
CA ASP A 311 -13.60 -5.59 -24.12
C ASP A 311 -12.53 -4.72 -23.48
N ILE A 312 -12.12 -5.11 -22.27
CA ILE A 312 -10.96 -4.52 -21.63
C ILE A 312 -9.72 -5.34 -22.04
N TYR A 313 -8.59 -4.67 -22.00
CA TYR A 313 -7.28 -5.24 -22.28
C TYR A 313 -6.95 -6.54 -21.52
N THR A 314 -7.74 -6.89 -20.48
CA THR A 314 -7.56 -8.02 -19.55
C THR A 314 -8.28 -9.30 -19.93
N ARG A 315 -8.87 -9.43 -21.13
CA ARG A 315 -9.81 -10.49 -21.49
C ARG A 315 -11.11 -10.48 -20.65
N LYS A 316 -11.38 -9.41 -19.94
CA LYS A 316 -12.65 -9.16 -19.26
C LYS A 316 -13.45 -8.19 -20.09
N GLN A 317 -14.76 -8.30 -20.04
CA GLN A 317 -15.68 -7.35 -20.64
C GLN A 317 -16.26 -6.47 -19.55
N LEU A 318 -16.39 -5.19 -19.85
CA LEU A 318 -17.26 -4.29 -19.10
C LEU A 318 -18.61 -4.21 -19.77
N THR A 319 -19.64 -4.30 -18.98
CA THR A 319 -21.02 -4.21 -19.44
C THR A 319 -21.69 -3.00 -18.80
N LEU A 320 -22.43 -2.27 -19.64
CA LEU A 320 -23.18 -1.09 -19.27
C LEU A 320 -24.66 -1.39 -19.35
N TYR A 321 -25.39 -0.99 -18.33
CA TYR A 321 -26.85 -1.11 -18.24
C TYR A 321 -27.48 0.24 -17.93
N ASN A 322 -28.68 0.46 -18.46
CA ASN A 322 -29.57 1.53 -17.98
C ASN A 322 -30.53 0.91 -16.98
N CYS A 323 -30.57 1.44 -15.78
CA CYS A 323 -31.35 0.91 -14.68
C CYS A 323 -32.29 1.97 -14.10
N THR A 324 -33.44 1.49 -13.62
CA THR A 324 -34.40 2.25 -12.83
C THR A 324 -34.69 1.50 -11.53
N SER A 325 -35.00 2.19 -10.48
CA SER A 325 -35.52 1.57 -9.25
C SER A 325 -36.91 0.97 -9.53
N LYS A 326 -37.14 -0.25 -9.04
CA LYS A 326 -38.44 -0.91 -9.14
C LYS A 326 -39.46 -0.29 -8.19
#